data_2b81cd6a2c5061e9f8544d1b3e2b322c
#
_entry.id   2b81cd6a2c5061e9f8544d1b3e2b322c
#
_cell.length_a   1.000
_cell.length_b   1.000
_cell.length_c   1.000
_cell.angle_alpha   90.00
_cell.angle_beta   90.00
_cell.angle_gamma   90.00
#
_symmetry.space_group_name_H-M   'P 1'
#
loop_
_entity.id
_entity.type
_entity.pdbx_description
1 polymer ?
#
loop_
_entity_poly.entity_id
_entity_poly.type
_entity_poly.pdbx_seq_one_letter_code
_entity_poly.pdbx_strand_id
1 'polypeptide(L)'
;MADIEKITQIGLVPAELINDLRQIIDSARSRVAATANYELTAMYWHIGNRINSDVLGNERAEYGKQIVSQVATQLQEEYGAKGFEERTVRRMMKFAQ
;
A
#
# COMPACT_ATOMS: atom_id res chain seq x y z
N MET A 1 24.03 -4.17 0.28
CA MET A 1 23.68 -3.24 0.67
C MET A 1 22.26 -2.81 0.72
N ALA A 2 21.72 -3.06 1.86
CA ALA A 2 20.34 -2.72 2.16
C ALA A 2 20.04 -1.24 1.93
N ASP A 3 21.05 -0.41 2.16
CA ASP A 3 20.85 1.03 2.03
C ASP A 3 20.63 1.48 0.60
N ILE A 4 21.27 0.83 -0.35
CA ILE A 4 21.11 1.18 -1.74
C ILE A 4 19.73 0.79 -2.24
N GLU A 5 19.25 -0.39 -1.86
CA GLU A 5 17.91 -0.80 -2.20
C GLU A 5 16.91 0.14 -1.59
N LYS A 6 17.13 0.49 -0.35
CA LYS A 6 16.27 1.37 0.36
C LYS A 6 16.19 2.72 -0.33
N ILE A 7 17.31 3.27 -0.72
CA ILE A 7 17.37 4.55 -1.40
C ILE A 7 16.69 4.48 -2.76
N THR A 8 16.92 3.40 -3.49
CA THR A 8 16.34 3.23 -4.80
C THR A 8 14.82 3.20 -4.75
N GLN A 9 14.28 2.53 -3.76
CA GLN A 9 12.85 2.48 -3.62
C GLN A 9 12.29 3.76 -3.12
N ILE A 10 13.00 4.35 -2.20
CA ILE A 10 12.49 5.44 -1.52
C ILE A 10 12.69 6.69 -2.13
N GLY A 11 13.50 6.84 -2.96
CA GLY A 11 13.39 8.04 -3.63
C GLY A 11 11.93 8.39 -3.63
N LEU A 12 11.07 7.37 -3.59
CA LEU A 12 9.65 7.56 -3.77
C LEU A 12 8.78 6.90 -2.71
N VAL A 13 9.01 5.65 -2.39
CA VAL A 13 8.21 4.97 -1.38
C VAL A 13 9.08 4.62 -0.18
N PRO A 14 8.74 5.13 1.01
CA PRO A 14 9.49 4.77 2.20
C PRO A 14 9.49 3.27 2.43
N ALA A 15 10.65 2.73 2.80
CA ALA A 15 10.78 1.30 3.02
C ALA A 15 9.84 0.79 4.12
N GLU A 16 9.65 1.59 5.17
CA GLU A 16 8.78 1.19 6.25
C GLU A 16 7.33 1.09 5.80
N LEU A 17 6.90 2.01 4.96
CA LEU A 17 5.55 1.99 4.44
C LEU A 17 5.32 0.74 3.61
N ILE A 18 6.21 0.45 2.69
CA ILE A 18 6.02 -0.72 1.83
C ILE A 18 6.09 -2.02 2.62
N ASN A 19 6.95 -2.10 3.62
CA ASN A 19 7.02 -3.28 4.48
C ASN A 19 5.74 -3.48 5.27
N ASP A 20 5.15 -2.40 5.77
CA ASP A 20 3.88 -2.49 6.49
C ASP A 20 2.78 -2.98 5.56
N LEU A 21 2.76 -2.49 4.32
CA LEU A 21 1.75 -2.93 3.36
C LEU A 21 1.94 -4.40 2.99
N ARG A 22 3.18 -4.86 2.85
CA ARG A 22 3.44 -6.27 2.60
C ARG A 22 2.89 -7.14 3.72
N GLN A 23 3.10 -6.74 4.96
CA GLN A 23 2.60 -7.50 6.09
C GLN A 23 1.08 -7.58 6.08
N ILE A 24 0.42 -6.47 5.78
CA ILE A 24 -1.03 -6.44 5.70
C ILE A 24 -1.52 -7.40 4.62
N ILE A 25 -0.91 -7.32 3.45
CA ILE A 25 -1.32 -8.15 2.32
C ILE A 25 -1.07 -9.62 2.58
N ASP A 26 0.13 -9.96 3.03
CA ASP A 26 0.50 -11.36 3.22
C ASP A 26 -0.32 -12.01 4.32
N SER A 27 -0.58 -11.29 5.39
CA SER A 27 -1.41 -11.79 6.48
C SER A 27 -2.84 -12.05 6.02
N ALA A 28 -3.39 -11.11 5.24
CA ALA A 28 -4.76 -11.27 4.75
C ALA A 28 -4.87 -12.43 3.77
N ARG A 29 -3.90 -12.58 2.88
CA ARG A 29 -3.92 -13.65 1.90
C ARG A 29 -3.88 -15.03 2.52
N SER A 30 -3.17 -15.18 3.62
CA SER A 30 -3.09 -16.48 4.29
C SER A 30 -4.42 -16.88 4.92
N ARG A 31 -5.33 -15.93 5.11
CA ARG A 31 -6.64 -16.20 5.71
C ARG A 31 -7.81 -16.17 4.74
N VAL A 32 -7.58 -15.71 3.53
CA VAL A 32 -8.64 -15.50 2.55
C VAL A 32 -9.42 -16.75 2.21
N ALA A 33 -8.76 -17.88 2.22
CA ALA A 33 -9.43 -19.14 1.89
C ALA A 33 -10.58 -19.44 2.84
N ALA A 34 -10.49 -18.97 4.07
CA ALA A 34 -11.50 -19.29 5.09
C ALA A 34 -12.65 -18.27 5.14
N THR A 35 -12.35 -16.98 4.90
CA THR A 35 -13.37 -15.95 5.05
C THR A 35 -13.15 -14.84 4.03
N ALA A 36 -13.20 -15.22 2.77
CA ALA A 36 -12.75 -14.39 1.67
C ALA A 36 -13.23 -12.93 1.68
N ASN A 37 -14.53 -12.72 1.73
CA ASN A 37 -15.04 -11.36 1.59
C ASN A 37 -14.69 -10.46 2.76
N TYR A 38 -14.79 -11.00 3.96
CA TYR A 38 -14.48 -10.22 5.15
C TYR A 38 -13.00 -9.85 5.16
N GLU A 39 -12.14 -10.82 4.90
CA GLU A 39 -10.70 -10.59 4.95
C GLU A 39 -10.24 -9.61 3.87
N LEU A 40 -10.83 -9.67 2.68
CA LEU A 40 -10.48 -8.75 1.62
C LEU A 40 -10.92 -7.32 1.96
N THR A 41 -12.12 -7.18 2.52
CA THR A 41 -12.61 -5.88 2.93
C THR A 41 -11.72 -5.28 4.02
N ALA A 42 -11.37 -6.10 5.01
CA ALA A 42 -10.49 -5.67 6.10
C ALA A 42 -9.10 -5.30 5.56
N MET A 43 -8.58 -6.08 4.62
CA MET A 43 -7.30 -5.79 4.00
C MET A 43 -7.32 -4.44 3.29
N TYR A 44 -8.37 -4.18 2.51
CA TYR A 44 -8.49 -2.90 1.79
C TYR A 44 -8.51 -1.73 2.77
N TRP A 45 -9.26 -1.89 3.86
CA TRP A 45 -9.33 -0.85 4.87
C TRP A 45 -7.96 -0.60 5.51
N HIS A 46 -7.26 -1.66 5.87
CA HIS A 46 -5.96 -1.54 6.52
C HIS A 46 -4.91 -0.92 5.59
N ILE A 47 -4.91 -1.30 4.31
CA ILE A 47 -4.01 -0.70 3.35
C ILE A 47 -4.31 0.79 3.21
N GLY A 48 -5.57 1.12 3.00
CA GLY A 48 -5.97 2.51 2.83
C GLY A 48 -5.65 3.35 4.05
N ASN A 49 -5.92 2.82 5.23
CA ASN A 49 -5.67 3.51 6.47
C ASN A 49 -4.17 3.77 6.68
N ARG A 50 -3.35 2.77 6.37
CA ARG A 50 -1.90 2.93 6.52
C ARG A 50 -1.33 3.97 5.57
N ILE A 51 -1.80 3.98 4.33
CA ILE A 51 -1.36 4.98 3.36
C ILE A 51 -1.84 6.36 3.79
N ASN A 52 -3.09 6.47 4.23
CA ASN A 52 -3.62 7.75 4.70
C ASN A 52 -2.80 8.31 5.86
N SER A 53 -2.38 7.46 6.78
CA SER A 53 -1.56 7.88 7.91
C SER A 53 -0.21 8.44 7.44
N ASP A 54 0.38 7.79 6.44
CA ASP A 54 1.65 8.24 5.90
C ASP A 54 1.49 9.59 5.20
N VAL A 55 0.42 9.74 4.42
CA VAL A 55 0.16 10.98 3.70
C VAL A 55 -0.12 12.12 4.66
N LEU A 56 -0.88 11.86 5.73
CA LEU A 56 -1.17 12.88 6.73
C LEU A 56 0.08 13.31 7.47
N GLY A 57 1.01 12.39 7.68
CA GLY A 57 2.26 12.69 8.35
C GLY A 57 3.18 13.56 7.51
N ASN A 58 2.92 13.65 6.21
CA ASN A 58 3.70 14.50 5.32
C ASN A 58 2.75 15.48 4.66
N GLU A 59 2.80 16.72 5.08
CA GLU A 59 1.81 17.73 4.69
C GLU A 59 1.94 18.27 3.27
N ARG A 60 2.82 17.74 2.46
CA ARG A 60 2.99 18.23 1.09
C ARG A 60 2.01 17.52 0.16
N ALA A 61 1.19 18.31 -0.54
CA ALA A 61 0.22 17.76 -1.49
C ALA A 61 0.88 16.92 -2.58
N GLU A 62 2.07 17.35 -3.01
CA GLU A 62 2.83 16.66 -4.01
C GLU A 62 3.20 15.25 -3.57
N TYR A 63 3.57 15.11 -2.31
CA TYR A 63 3.91 13.82 -1.75
C TYR A 63 2.73 12.85 -1.85
N GLY A 64 1.54 13.31 -1.51
CA GLY A 64 0.37 12.47 -1.55
C GLY A 64 0.09 11.92 -2.94
N LYS A 65 0.27 12.75 -3.97
CA LYS A 65 0.06 12.31 -5.34
C LYS A 65 1.11 11.30 -5.77
N GLN A 66 2.36 11.59 -5.46
CA GLN A 66 3.46 10.73 -5.88
C GLN A 66 3.46 9.40 -5.15
N ILE A 67 3.18 9.43 -3.85
CA ILE A 67 3.25 8.20 -3.06
C ILE A 67 2.19 7.19 -3.49
N VAL A 68 1.00 7.64 -3.83
CA VAL A 68 -0.05 6.72 -4.26
C VAL A 68 0.36 6.02 -5.56
N SER A 69 0.88 6.79 -6.52
CA SER A 69 1.34 6.22 -7.78
C SER A 69 2.47 5.22 -7.57
N GLN A 70 3.43 5.57 -6.72
CA GLN A 70 4.59 4.70 -6.47
C GLN A 70 4.22 3.44 -5.70
N VAL A 71 3.34 3.57 -4.72
CA VAL A 71 2.85 2.42 -3.98
C VAL A 71 2.13 1.46 -4.92
N ALA A 72 1.26 1.98 -5.77
CA ALA A 72 0.53 1.15 -6.71
C ALA A 72 1.50 0.39 -7.62
N THR A 73 2.49 1.08 -8.15
CA THR A 73 3.49 0.44 -9.02
C THR A 73 4.23 -0.67 -8.29
N GLN A 74 4.67 -0.39 -7.07
CA GLN A 74 5.43 -1.34 -6.27
C GLN A 74 4.59 -2.58 -5.95
N LEU A 75 3.34 -2.38 -5.55
CA LEU A 75 2.47 -3.50 -5.22
C LEU A 75 2.13 -4.33 -6.45
N GLN A 76 1.96 -3.69 -7.61
CA GLN A 76 1.72 -4.43 -8.84
C GLN A 76 2.91 -5.30 -9.19
N GLU A 77 4.11 -4.82 -8.98
CA GLU A 77 5.31 -5.60 -9.26
C GLU A 77 5.42 -6.82 -8.35
N GLU A 78 5.01 -6.69 -7.10
CA GLU A 78 5.14 -7.77 -6.15
C GLU A 78 3.97 -8.75 -6.14
N TYR A 79 2.77 -8.28 -6.41
CA TYR A 79 1.56 -9.09 -6.27
C TYR A 79 0.74 -9.21 -7.55
N GLY A 80 1.18 -8.61 -8.62
CA GLY A 80 0.48 -8.64 -9.88
C GLY A 80 -0.33 -7.38 -10.11
N ALA A 81 -0.55 -7.05 -11.37
CA ALA A 81 -1.21 -5.80 -11.74
C ALA A 81 -2.67 -5.72 -11.28
N LYS A 82 -3.33 -6.87 -11.23
CA LYS A 82 -4.74 -6.87 -10.93
C LYS A 82 -5.00 -6.65 -9.46
N GLY A 83 -5.79 -5.66 -9.15
CA GLY A 83 -6.16 -5.39 -7.76
C GLY A 83 -5.36 -4.30 -7.09
N PHE A 84 -4.24 -3.88 -7.69
CA PHE A 84 -3.41 -2.83 -7.11
C PHE A 84 -3.14 -1.68 -8.06
N GLU A 85 -4.05 -1.47 -9.00
CA GLU A 85 -3.95 -0.29 -9.86
C GLU A 85 -4.12 0.96 -9.02
N GLU A 86 -3.57 2.05 -9.49
CA GLU A 86 -3.61 3.31 -8.75
C GLU A 86 -5.04 3.68 -8.34
N ARG A 87 -5.99 3.49 -9.24
CA ARG A 87 -7.40 3.78 -8.97
C ARG A 87 -7.91 2.94 -7.79
N THR A 88 -7.54 1.68 -7.75
CA THR A 88 -7.95 0.78 -6.68
C THR A 88 -7.31 1.18 -5.35
N VAL A 89 -6.03 1.54 -5.37
CA VAL A 89 -5.35 2.01 -4.17
C VAL A 89 -6.02 3.29 -3.64
N ARG A 90 -6.40 4.20 -4.52
CA ARG A 90 -7.12 5.41 -4.12
C ARG A 90 -8.48 5.10 -3.51
N ARG A 91 -9.15 4.09 -4.02
CA ARG A 91 -10.43 3.64 -3.45
C ARG A 91 -10.24 3.08 -2.04
N MET A 92 -9.16 2.34 -1.83
CA MET A 92 -8.83 1.83 -0.50
C MET A 92 -8.63 2.96 0.49
N MET A 93 -7.90 4.00 0.07
CA MET A 93 -7.67 5.16 0.90
C MET A 93 -8.97 5.87 1.25
N LYS A 94 -9.84 6.02 0.27
CA LYS A 94 -11.13 6.67 0.47
C LYS A 94 -12.03 5.83 1.38
N PHE A 95 -12.01 4.54 1.20
CA PHE A 95 -12.78 3.62 2.02
C PHE A 95 -12.37 3.71 3.48
N ALA A 96 -11.11 3.95 3.75
CA ALA A 96 -10.58 3.99 5.11
C ALA A 96 -10.67 5.38 5.77
N GLN A 97 -11.24 6.34 5.11
CA GLN A 97 -11.45 7.66 5.72
C GLN A 97 -12.66 7.66 6.71
#